data_9a821b1a4afb71bd9bb90647eda0779f
#
_entry.id   9a821b1a4afb71bd9bb90647eda0779f
#
_cell.length_a   1.000
_cell.length_b   1.000
_cell.length_c   1.000
_cell.angle_alpha   90.00
_cell.angle_beta   90.00
_cell.angle_gamma   90.00
#
_symmetry.space_group_name_H-M   'P 1'
#
loop_
_entity.id
_entity.type
_entity.pdbx_description
1 polymer ?
#
loop_
_entity_poly.entity_id
_entity_poly.type
_entity_poly.pdbx_seq_one_letter_code
_entity_poly.pdbx_strand_id
1 'polypeptide(L)'
;AAESAKSLDELNPLAMMMYDDFIRRVHKHRTNPNLSRQIQKCVDYIEMNLDKKIVAEDLAAMVGYTEYYLTHKFKEETGLSVTNYVKFAKVERAKVLLKSTPLSVREISEQLGFATRNYFSAVFQQVTGKTPMEFRET
;
A
#
# COMPACT_ATOMS: atom_id res chain seq x y z
N ALA A 1 -12.93 3.41 -20.74
CA ALA A 1 -11.51 3.07 -20.87
C ALA A 1 -10.64 4.32 -20.97
N ALA A 2 -10.93 5.20 -21.91
CA ALA A 2 -10.17 6.45 -22.06
C ALA A 2 -10.31 7.34 -20.83
N GLU A 3 -11.48 7.35 -20.23
CA GLU A 3 -11.72 8.12 -19.01
C GLU A 3 -10.97 7.53 -17.81
N SER A 4 -10.89 6.21 -17.74
CA SER A 4 -10.13 5.56 -16.66
C SER A 4 -8.64 5.88 -16.76
N ALA A 5 -8.07 5.82 -17.96
CA ALA A 5 -6.68 6.17 -18.19
C ALA A 5 -6.42 7.65 -17.86
N LYS A 6 -7.34 8.51 -18.26
CA LYS A 6 -7.26 9.95 -18.00
C LYS A 6 -7.36 10.23 -16.50
N SER A 7 -8.25 9.51 -15.81
CA SER A 7 -8.41 9.61 -14.38
C SER A 7 -7.15 9.19 -13.64
N LEU A 8 -6.51 8.12 -14.09
CA LEU A 8 -5.25 7.64 -13.51
C LEU A 8 -4.16 8.70 -13.69
N ASP A 9 -4.07 9.30 -14.87
CA ASP A 9 -3.08 10.34 -15.14
C ASP A 9 -3.32 11.57 -14.27
N GLU A 10 -4.57 11.96 -14.09
CA GLU A 10 -4.94 13.10 -13.24
C GLU A 10 -4.61 12.84 -11.77
N LEU A 11 -4.74 11.59 -11.30
CA LEU A 11 -4.48 11.23 -9.92
C LEU A 11 -3.01 10.94 -9.63
N ASN A 12 -2.20 10.71 -10.67
CA ASN A 12 -0.79 10.35 -10.48
C ASN A 12 0.00 11.34 -9.61
N PRO A 13 -0.06 12.66 -9.85
CA PRO A 13 0.71 13.58 -9.02
C PRO A 13 0.28 13.53 -7.55
N LEU A 14 -1.02 13.44 -7.29
CA LEU A 14 -1.53 13.36 -5.93
C LEU A 14 -1.16 12.04 -5.27
N ALA A 15 -1.32 10.92 -6.01
CA ALA A 15 -0.96 9.61 -5.49
C ALA A 15 0.54 9.52 -5.19
N MET A 16 1.37 10.09 -6.05
CA MET A 16 2.81 10.12 -5.83
C MET A 16 3.19 10.95 -4.61
N MET A 17 2.54 12.10 -4.41
CA MET A 17 2.76 12.93 -3.22
C MET A 17 2.36 12.19 -1.95
N MET A 18 1.22 11.50 -1.96
CA MET A 18 0.76 10.72 -0.82
C MET A 18 1.71 9.57 -0.53
N TYR A 19 2.22 8.92 -1.57
CA TYR A 19 3.17 7.83 -1.44
C TYR A 19 4.50 8.32 -0.86
N ASP A 20 5.03 9.43 -1.35
CA ASP A 20 6.26 10.01 -0.82
C ASP A 20 6.12 10.35 0.66
N ASP A 21 4.98 10.91 1.04
CA ASP A 21 4.68 11.20 2.43
C ASP A 21 4.60 9.91 3.26
N PHE A 22 3.99 8.86 2.69
CA PHE A 22 3.93 7.55 3.33
C PHE A 22 5.34 6.99 3.58
N ILE A 23 6.23 7.04 2.58
CA ILE A 23 7.60 6.55 2.74
C ILE A 23 8.30 7.29 3.89
N ARG A 24 8.20 8.61 3.92
CA ARG A 24 8.82 9.40 4.98
C ARG A 24 8.27 9.04 6.35
N ARG A 25 6.97 8.81 6.45
CA ARG A 25 6.33 8.42 7.70
C ARG A 25 6.73 7.03 8.14
N VAL A 26 6.81 6.07 7.21
CA VAL A 26 7.21 4.70 7.54
C VAL A 26 8.62 4.67 8.10
N HIS A 27 9.55 5.41 7.51
CA HIS A 27 10.91 5.49 8.04
C HIS A 27 10.96 6.13 9.43
N LYS A 28 10.08 7.10 9.69
CA LYS A 28 9.94 7.69 11.02
C LYS A 28 9.22 6.76 11.99
N HIS A 29 8.30 5.94 11.49
CA HIS A 29 7.31 5.23 12.30
C HIS A 29 7.75 3.89 12.83
N ARG A 30 8.90 3.38 12.43
CA ARG A 30 9.45 2.20 13.11
C ARG A 30 9.60 2.43 14.60
N THR A 31 9.57 3.68 15.00
CA THR A 31 9.73 4.07 16.40
C THR A 31 8.76 5.17 16.81
N ASN A 32 7.65 5.36 16.08
CA ASN A 32 6.75 6.46 16.42
C ASN A 32 5.89 6.12 17.64
N PRO A 33 6.16 6.78 18.78
CA PRO A 33 5.38 6.51 20.00
C PRO A 33 3.97 7.10 19.96
N ASN A 34 3.62 7.79 18.85
CA ASN A 34 2.33 8.47 18.76
C ASN A 34 1.20 7.59 18.24
N LEU A 35 1.50 6.41 17.71
CA LEU A 35 0.46 5.48 17.32
C LEU A 35 -0.10 4.79 18.56
N SER A 36 -1.43 4.73 18.66
CA SER A 36 -2.06 3.97 19.71
C SER A 36 -1.71 2.49 19.56
N ARG A 37 -1.82 1.75 20.66
CA ARG A 37 -1.47 0.32 20.68
C ARG A 37 -2.25 -0.48 19.65
N GLN A 38 -3.55 -0.20 19.51
CA GLN A 38 -4.40 -0.95 18.58
C GLN A 38 -4.07 -0.61 17.13
N ILE A 39 -3.80 0.65 16.83
CA ILE A 39 -3.41 1.03 15.47
C ILE A 39 -2.02 0.47 15.16
N GLN A 40 -1.10 0.46 16.11
CA GLN A 40 0.21 -0.16 15.90
C GLN A 40 0.07 -1.66 15.56
N LYS A 41 -0.84 -2.36 16.24
CA LYS A 41 -1.12 -3.76 15.92
C LYS A 41 -1.62 -3.93 14.49
N CYS A 42 -2.48 -3.03 14.03
CA CYS A 42 -2.97 -3.07 12.66
C CYS A 42 -1.84 -2.85 11.66
N VAL A 43 -0.98 -1.87 11.92
CA VAL A 43 0.17 -1.59 11.05
C VAL A 43 1.10 -2.79 11.00
N ASP A 44 1.41 -3.37 12.15
CA ASP A 44 2.28 -4.56 12.22
C ASP A 44 1.67 -5.73 11.46
N TYR A 45 0.37 -5.95 11.60
CA TYR A 45 -0.32 -7.01 10.87
C TYR A 45 -0.21 -6.80 9.36
N ILE A 46 -0.42 -5.58 8.91
CA ILE A 46 -0.32 -5.26 7.48
C ILE A 46 1.08 -5.60 6.97
N GLU A 47 2.11 -5.13 7.68
CA GLU A 47 3.49 -5.35 7.27
C GLU A 47 3.86 -6.85 7.21
N MET A 48 3.28 -7.66 8.07
CA MET A 48 3.57 -9.09 8.13
C MET A 48 2.71 -9.93 7.19
N ASN A 49 1.71 -9.36 6.56
CA ASN A 49 0.74 -10.10 5.75
C ASN A 49 0.53 -9.46 4.37
N LEU A 50 1.58 -8.88 3.79
CA LEU A 50 1.49 -8.24 2.48
C LEU A 50 1.22 -9.21 1.35
N ASP A 51 1.34 -10.51 1.59
CA ASP A 51 1.00 -11.58 0.65
C ASP A 51 -0.49 -11.89 0.61
N LYS A 52 -1.28 -11.26 1.47
CA LYS A 52 -2.71 -11.55 1.62
C LYS A 52 -3.56 -10.35 1.27
N LYS A 53 -4.84 -10.62 1.02
CA LYS A 53 -5.84 -9.56 0.91
C LYS A 53 -6.14 -9.07 2.32
N ILE A 54 -6.01 -7.77 2.54
CA ILE A 54 -6.23 -7.15 3.84
C ILE A 54 -7.39 -6.16 3.72
N VAL A 55 -8.40 -6.30 4.58
CA VAL A 55 -9.54 -5.39 4.59
C VAL A 55 -9.74 -4.83 6.01
N ALA A 56 -10.34 -3.65 6.08
CA ALA A 56 -10.54 -2.96 7.36
C ALA A 56 -11.38 -3.75 8.34
N GLU A 57 -12.36 -4.50 7.83
CA GLU A 57 -13.21 -5.35 8.66
C GLU A 57 -12.40 -6.36 9.48
N ASP A 58 -11.42 -7.00 8.85
CA ASP A 58 -10.58 -7.99 9.52
C ASP A 58 -9.70 -7.33 10.59
N LEU A 59 -9.15 -6.16 10.27
CA LEU A 59 -8.34 -5.43 11.25
C LEU A 59 -9.17 -4.98 12.44
N ALA A 60 -10.38 -4.52 12.19
CA ALA A 60 -11.28 -4.10 13.26
C ALA A 60 -11.60 -5.27 14.18
N ALA A 61 -11.94 -6.42 13.63
CA ALA A 61 -12.22 -7.62 14.41
C ALA A 61 -11.01 -8.01 15.27
N MET A 62 -9.83 -7.90 14.71
CA MET A 62 -8.59 -8.28 15.41
C MET A 62 -8.36 -7.44 16.67
N VAL A 63 -8.68 -6.15 16.63
CA VAL A 63 -8.42 -5.24 17.74
C VAL A 63 -9.66 -4.90 18.57
N GLY A 64 -10.82 -5.48 18.24
CA GLY A 64 -12.04 -5.27 19.00
C GLY A 64 -12.74 -3.95 18.71
N TYR A 65 -12.52 -3.35 17.56
CA TYR A 65 -13.17 -2.12 17.13
C TYR A 65 -14.28 -2.42 16.14
N THR A 66 -15.22 -1.49 15.99
CA THR A 66 -16.13 -1.49 14.85
C THR A 66 -15.30 -1.08 13.62
N GLU A 67 -15.76 -1.48 12.45
CA GLU A 67 -15.08 -1.07 11.22
C GLU A 67 -15.07 0.46 11.07
N TYR A 68 -16.18 1.10 11.39
CA TYR A 68 -16.29 2.56 11.35
C TYR A 68 -15.24 3.23 12.24
N TYR A 69 -15.14 2.80 13.49
CA TYR A 69 -14.19 3.38 14.44
C TYR A 69 -12.76 3.14 14.00
N LEU A 70 -12.46 1.92 13.55
CA LEU A 70 -11.12 1.60 13.07
C LEU A 70 -10.71 2.48 11.89
N THR A 71 -11.57 2.61 10.88
CA THR A 71 -11.21 3.37 9.68
C THR A 71 -10.95 4.83 10.01
N HIS A 72 -11.74 5.41 10.90
CA HIS A 72 -11.54 6.80 11.33
C HIS A 72 -10.25 6.96 12.14
N LYS A 73 -10.05 6.08 13.10
CA LYS A 73 -8.88 6.14 13.97
C LYS A 73 -7.59 5.88 13.20
N PHE A 74 -7.63 4.91 12.30
CA PHE A 74 -6.48 4.57 11.46
C PHE A 74 -6.07 5.78 10.61
N LYS A 75 -7.02 6.42 9.94
CA LYS A 75 -6.74 7.58 9.12
C LYS A 75 -6.26 8.77 9.94
N GLU A 76 -6.86 8.97 11.12
CA GLU A 76 -6.45 10.04 12.02
C GLU A 76 -5.00 9.89 12.46
N GLU A 77 -4.60 8.68 12.81
CA GLU A 77 -3.25 8.44 13.34
C GLU A 77 -2.18 8.26 12.27
N THR A 78 -2.51 7.59 11.16
CA THR A 78 -1.53 7.33 10.10
C THR A 78 -1.58 8.35 8.96
N GLY A 79 -2.66 9.09 8.84
CA GLY A 79 -2.85 10.01 7.73
C GLY A 79 -3.38 9.36 6.46
N LEU A 80 -3.58 8.04 6.45
CA LEU A 80 -4.02 7.28 5.28
C LEU A 80 -5.17 6.37 5.63
N SER A 81 -6.06 6.14 4.65
CA SER A 81 -7.05 5.07 4.79
C SER A 81 -6.35 3.73 4.86
N VAL A 82 -7.03 2.72 5.41
CA VAL A 82 -6.50 1.36 5.45
C VAL A 82 -6.17 0.89 4.04
N THR A 83 -7.08 1.12 3.08
CA THR A 83 -6.90 0.71 1.70
C THR A 83 -5.63 1.31 1.09
N ASN A 84 -5.43 2.60 1.26
CA ASN A 84 -4.24 3.26 0.71
C ASN A 84 -2.97 2.82 1.43
N TYR A 85 -3.02 2.65 2.73
CA TYR A 85 -1.87 2.17 3.48
C TYR A 85 -1.41 0.80 2.98
N VAL A 86 -2.34 -0.13 2.83
CA VAL A 86 -2.05 -1.48 2.33
C VAL A 86 -1.47 -1.42 0.92
N LYS A 87 -2.10 -0.62 0.07
CA LYS A 87 -1.67 -0.45 -1.33
C LYS A 87 -0.22 0.06 -1.38
N PHE A 88 0.08 1.09 -0.62
CA PHE A 88 1.42 1.70 -0.61
C PHE A 88 2.45 0.74 -0.02
N ALA A 89 2.09 0.02 1.04
CA ALA A 89 3.00 -0.96 1.64
C ALA A 89 3.34 -2.08 0.65
N LYS A 90 2.35 -2.55 -0.12
CA LYS A 90 2.58 -3.57 -1.16
C LYS A 90 3.47 -3.04 -2.28
N VAL A 91 3.26 -1.80 -2.70
CA VAL A 91 4.10 -1.18 -3.73
C VAL A 91 5.55 -1.07 -3.23
N GLU A 92 5.74 -0.69 -1.99
CA GLU A 92 7.08 -0.58 -1.42
C GLU A 92 7.79 -1.94 -1.40
N ARG A 93 7.08 -3.00 -1.03
CA ARG A 93 7.64 -4.36 -1.11
C ARG A 93 7.91 -4.77 -2.54
N ALA A 94 7.04 -4.41 -3.48
CA ALA A 94 7.23 -4.70 -4.90
C ALA A 94 8.51 -4.07 -5.42
N LYS A 95 8.81 -2.85 -5.02
CA LYS A 95 10.04 -2.17 -5.41
C LYS A 95 11.28 -2.97 -5.00
N VAL A 96 11.27 -3.49 -3.79
CA VAL A 96 12.37 -4.34 -3.30
C VAL A 96 12.48 -5.61 -4.14
N LEU A 97 11.36 -6.29 -4.39
CA LEU A 97 11.37 -7.53 -5.17
C LEU A 97 11.80 -7.30 -6.62
N LEU A 98 11.40 -6.19 -7.22
CA LEU A 98 11.80 -5.86 -8.60
C LEU A 98 13.30 -5.65 -8.72
N LYS A 99 13.93 -5.06 -7.73
CA LYS A 99 15.36 -4.74 -7.77
C LYS A 99 16.24 -5.87 -7.25
N SER A 100 15.77 -6.67 -6.32
CA SER A 100 16.61 -7.65 -5.63
C SER A 100 16.36 -9.10 -6.04
N THR A 101 15.38 -9.38 -6.90
CA THR A 101 15.06 -10.74 -7.31
C THR A 101 14.84 -10.81 -8.82
N PRO A 102 14.97 -12.02 -9.42
CA PRO A 102 14.64 -12.24 -10.83
C PRO A 102 13.17 -12.57 -11.07
N LEU A 103 12.32 -12.43 -10.05
CA LEU A 103 10.89 -12.76 -10.16
C LEU A 103 10.25 -11.92 -11.27
N SER A 104 9.34 -12.55 -12.04
CA SER A 104 8.58 -11.83 -13.04
C SER A 104 7.58 -10.88 -12.39
N VAL A 105 7.12 -9.90 -13.15
CA VAL A 105 6.08 -8.97 -12.66
C VAL A 105 4.85 -9.75 -12.23
N ARG A 106 4.48 -10.80 -12.98
CA ARG A 106 3.36 -11.66 -12.64
C ARG A 106 3.57 -12.36 -11.30
N GLU A 107 4.75 -12.94 -11.09
CA GLU A 107 5.07 -13.62 -9.85
C GLU A 107 5.04 -12.67 -8.66
N ILE A 108 5.56 -11.46 -8.82
CA ILE A 108 5.52 -10.45 -7.78
C ILE A 108 4.08 -10.07 -7.45
N SER A 109 3.27 -9.87 -8.49
CA SER A 109 1.84 -9.57 -8.33
C SER A 109 1.13 -10.66 -7.50
N GLU A 110 1.39 -11.91 -7.82
CA GLU A 110 0.81 -13.05 -7.10
C GLU A 110 1.30 -13.10 -5.65
N GLN A 111 2.59 -12.91 -5.42
CA GLN A 111 3.16 -12.91 -4.08
C GLN A 111 2.57 -11.82 -3.19
N LEU A 112 2.20 -10.69 -3.78
CA LEU A 112 1.64 -9.58 -3.03
C LEU A 112 0.12 -9.61 -2.95
N GLY A 113 -0.50 -10.71 -3.40
CA GLY A 113 -1.93 -10.90 -3.25
C GLY A 113 -2.79 -10.01 -4.14
N PHE A 114 -2.25 -9.50 -5.24
CA PHE A 114 -3.06 -8.77 -6.21
C PHE A 114 -3.90 -9.74 -7.04
N ALA A 115 -5.12 -9.33 -7.36
CA ALA A 115 -6.04 -10.17 -8.11
C ALA A 115 -5.52 -10.47 -9.53
N THR A 116 -4.90 -9.48 -10.17
CA THR A 116 -4.34 -9.63 -11.52
C THR A 116 -3.04 -8.86 -11.64
N ARG A 117 -2.21 -9.29 -12.60
CA ARG A 117 -0.98 -8.56 -12.93
C ARG A 117 -1.31 -7.16 -13.47
N ASN A 118 -2.37 -7.04 -14.25
CA ASN A 118 -2.77 -5.75 -14.82
C ASN A 118 -3.16 -4.76 -13.73
N TYR A 119 -3.90 -5.21 -12.75
CA TYR A 119 -4.27 -4.35 -11.62
C TYR A 119 -3.03 -3.92 -10.82
N PHE A 120 -2.14 -4.85 -10.55
CA PHE A 120 -0.88 -4.54 -9.88
C PHE A 120 -0.09 -3.48 -10.65
N SER A 121 0.07 -3.67 -11.96
CA SER A 121 0.82 -2.73 -12.78
C SER A 121 0.20 -1.34 -12.78
N ALA A 122 -1.13 -1.26 -12.84
CA ALA A 122 -1.84 0.01 -12.79
C ALA A 122 -1.63 0.71 -11.45
N VAL A 123 -1.73 -0.02 -10.34
CA VAL A 123 -1.50 0.53 -9.01
C VAL A 123 -0.06 1.01 -8.87
N PHE A 124 0.89 0.20 -9.31
CA PHE A 124 2.30 0.55 -9.22
C PHE A 124 2.60 1.83 -10.00
N GLN A 125 2.09 1.93 -11.22
CA GLN A 125 2.28 3.11 -12.05
C GLN A 125 1.60 4.34 -11.45
N GLN A 126 0.41 4.19 -10.91
CA GLN A 126 -0.30 5.28 -10.27
C GLN A 126 0.49 5.84 -9.08
N VAL A 127 1.12 4.97 -8.31
CA VAL A 127 1.82 5.35 -7.09
C VAL A 127 3.23 5.85 -7.36
N THR A 128 3.97 5.20 -8.27
CA THR A 128 5.40 5.50 -8.51
C THR A 128 5.65 6.33 -9.76
N GLY A 129 4.67 6.41 -10.66
CA GLY A 129 4.85 7.09 -11.94
C GLY A 129 5.52 6.23 -13.01
N LYS A 130 5.89 5.01 -12.68
CA LYS A 130 6.55 4.08 -13.61
C LYS A 130 5.86 2.73 -13.60
N THR A 131 5.92 2.01 -14.73
CA THR A 131 5.48 0.61 -14.73
C THR A 131 6.49 -0.23 -13.94
N PRO A 132 6.09 -1.41 -13.46
CA PRO A 132 7.05 -2.29 -12.78
C PRO A 132 8.29 -2.60 -13.60
N MET A 133 8.12 -2.85 -14.91
CA MET A 133 9.27 -3.14 -15.79
C MET A 133 10.18 -1.93 -15.94
N GLU A 134 9.61 -0.75 -16.13
CA GLU A 134 10.40 0.48 -16.19
C GLU A 134 11.19 0.70 -14.90
N PHE A 135 10.56 0.44 -13.77
CA PHE A 135 11.22 0.58 -12.49
C PHE A 135 12.38 -0.39 -12.34
N ARG A 136 12.19 -1.64 -12.78
CA ARG A 136 13.25 -2.66 -12.73
C ARG A 136 14.48 -2.26 -13.55
N GLU A 137 14.25 -1.63 -14.68
CA GLU A 137 15.31 -1.25 -15.61
C GLU A 137 16.03 0.05 -15.21
N THR A 138 15.49 0.79 -14.29
CA THR A 138 16.15 1.98 -13.79
C THR A 138 17.07 1.62 -12.62
#